data_bc0fd9fd0c2be8769f0f455b73bd348d
#
_entry.id   bc0fd9fd0c2be8769f0f455b73bd348d
#
_cell.length_a   1.000
_cell.length_b   1.000
_cell.length_c   1.000
_cell.angle_alpha   90.00
_cell.angle_beta   90.00
_cell.angle_gamma   90.00
#
_symmetry.space_group_name_H-M   'P 1'
#
loop_
_entity.id
_entity.type
_entity.pdbx_description
1 polymer ?
#
loop_
_entity_poly.entity_id
_entity_poly.type
_entity_poly.pdbx_seq_one_letter_code
_entity_poly.pdbx_strand_id
1 'polypeptide(L)'
;FFSSRRRHTRYIGDWSSDVCSSDLAKLLNPKIKVIGVEPAGANCMQESLKEGKVVTLPSVNTIADGTAVKRPGDLLFPYIQINVDDIITIGDSELIVAFLDMVENHKMIVENSGLLTVAALKHLNVKKKKVVSILSGGNMDVITMASIVQHGLIQRDRVFTVSVLLPDKPGELAKVANLMAAEQGNVIKLEHNQFVSINRNAAVELRITVEAFGTDHKNKIVEALKEAGYRPKLVKSKNIYDV
;
A
#
# COMPACT_ATOMS: atom_id res chain seq x y z
N PHE A 1 -10.39 -26.97 0.82
CA PHE A 1 -9.23 -27.72 1.29
C PHE A 1 -8.02 -27.42 0.43
N PHE A 2 -7.30 -26.32 0.69
CA PHE A 2 -6.04 -26.05 0.01
C PHE A 2 -4.90 -26.04 1.03
N SER A 3 -4.14 -27.12 1.00
CA SER A 3 -2.98 -27.34 1.85
C SER A 3 -1.88 -26.34 1.53
N SER A 4 -1.39 -25.69 2.55
CA SER A 4 -0.25 -24.74 2.55
C SER A 4 1.10 -25.35 2.15
N ARG A 5 1.15 -26.61 1.75
CA ARG A 5 2.39 -27.35 1.48
C ARG A 5 3.00 -27.14 0.09
N ARG A 6 2.44 -26.29 -0.75
CA ARG A 6 2.93 -26.07 -2.12
C ARG A 6 3.92 -24.94 -2.31
N ARG A 7 4.45 -24.39 -1.24
CA ARG A 7 5.34 -23.20 -1.30
C ARG A 7 6.69 -23.42 -1.96
N HIS A 8 7.18 -24.65 -2.08
CA HIS A 8 8.56 -24.88 -2.53
C HIS A 8 8.73 -25.17 -4.03
N THR A 9 7.68 -25.43 -4.75
CA THR A 9 7.74 -25.75 -6.19
C THR A 9 7.43 -24.54 -7.10
N ARG A 10 7.01 -23.42 -6.53
CA ARG A 10 6.57 -22.25 -7.30
C ARG A 10 7.69 -21.32 -7.75
N TYR A 11 8.83 -21.34 -7.07
CA TYR A 11 9.90 -20.37 -7.30
C TYR A 11 10.64 -20.51 -8.62
N ILE A 12 10.51 -21.62 -9.30
CA ILE A 12 11.16 -21.85 -10.59
C ILE A 12 10.24 -21.45 -11.76
N GLY A 13 8.91 -21.45 -11.55
CA GLY A 13 7.93 -21.22 -12.61
C GLY A 13 7.66 -19.75 -12.93
N ASP A 14 7.59 -18.88 -11.92
CA ASP A 14 7.14 -17.50 -12.13
C ASP A 14 8.21 -16.63 -12.80
N TRP A 15 9.48 -16.81 -12.47
CA TRP A 15 10.58 -16.11 -13.11
C TRP A 15 10.81 -16.54 -14.56
N SER A 16 10.50 -17.77 -14.93
CA SER A 16 10.68 -18.26 -16.30
C SER A 16 9.68 -17.66 -17.27
N SER A 17 8.43 -17.37 -16.83
CA SER A 17 7.43 -16.77 -17.69
C SER A 17 7.73 -15.32 -18.05
N ASP A 18 8.26 -14.53 -17.12
CA ASP A 18 8.59 -13.12 -17.34
C ASP A 18 9.81 -12.97 -18.24
N VAL A 19 10.81 -13.82 -18.08
CA VAL A 19 12.00 -13.87 -18.99
C VAL A 19 11.57 -14.26 -20.38
N CYS A 20 10.73 -15.27 -20.54
CA CYS A 20 10.21 -15.69 -21.86
C CYS A 20 9.42 -14.56 -22.54
N SER A 21 8.66 -13.77 -21.77
CA SER A 21 7.87 -12.65 -22.32
C SER A 21 8.77 -11.54 -22.85
N SER A 22 9.83 -11.18 -22.12
CA SER A 22 10.79 -10.13 -22.51
C SER A 22 11.61 -10.54 -23.73
N ASP A 23 12.08 -11.78 -23.76
CA ASP A 23 12.83 -12.36 -24.86
C ASP A 23 11.99 -12.40 -26.15
N LEU A 24 10.77 -12.93 -26.06
CA LEU A 24 9.85 -12.95 -27.18
C LEU A 24 9.51 -11.53 -27.69
N ALA A 25 9.30 -10.58 -26.80
CA ALA A 25 9.02 -9.19 -27.17
C ALA A 25 10.18 -8.59 -27.96
N LYS A 26 11.42 -8.80 -27.51
CA LYS A 26 12.63 -8.33 -28.19
C LYS A 26 12.86 -9.03 -29.54
N LEU A 27 12.59 -10.34 -29.63
CA LEU A 27 12.67 -11.11 -30.88
C LEU A 27 11.67 -10.60 -31.92
N LEU A 28 10.44 -10.34 -31.51
CA LEU A 28 9.38 -9.84 -32.40
C LEU A 28 9.59 -8.39 -32.81
N ASN A 29 10.08 -7.56 -31.93
CA ASN A 29 10.38 -6.16 -32.21
C ASN A 29 11.48 -5.62 -31.26
N PRO A 30 12.73 -5.56 -31.72
CA PRO A 30 13.87 -5.06 -30.93
C PRO A 30 13.72 -3.63 -30.42
N LYS A 31 12.79 -2.84 -30.98
CA LYS A 31 12.53 -1.45 -30.57
C LYS A 31 11.62 -1.37 -29.33
N ILE A 32 11.01 -2.46 -28.91
CA ILE A 32 10.21 -2.50 -27.69
C ILE A 32 11.15 -2.25 -26.50
N LYS A 33 10.79 -1.28 -25.64
CA LYS A 33 11.50 -1.04 -24.40
C LYS A 33 10.91 -1.95 -23.32
N VAL A 34 11.73 -2.81 -22.73
CA VAL A 34 11.38 -3.72 -21.66
C VAL A 34 11.89 -3.16 -20.35
N ILE A 35 10.99 -2.90 -19.41
CA ILE A 35 11.30 -2.39 -18.08
C ILE A 35 11.00 -3.47 -17.05
N GLY A 36 12.01 -3.91 -16.32
CA GLY A 36 11.85 -4.76 -15.15
C GLY A 36 11.35 -3.94 -13.96
N VAL A 37 10.59 -4.57 -13.06
CA VAL A 37 10.11 -3.93 -11.85
C VAL A 37 10.34 -4.86 -10.67
N GLU A 38 11.00 -4.34 -9.63
CA GLU A 38 11.25 -5.05 -8.37
C GLU A 38 10.69 -4.27 -7.18
N PRO A 39 10.37 -4.92 -6.06
CA PRO A 39 10.10 -4.20 -4.84
C PRO A 39 11.39 -3.57 -4.30
N ALA A 40 11.29 -2.36 -3.76
CA ALA A 40 12.45 -1.65 -3.19
C ALA A 40 13.11 -2.43 -2.04
N GLY A 41 12.32 -3.23 -1.31
CA GLY A 41 12.82 -4.08 -0.22
C GLY A 41 13.40 -5.44 -0.69
N ALA A 42 13.44 -5.72 -2.02
CA ALA A 42 14.00 -6.96 -2.57
C ALA A 42 14.52 -6.73 -4.00
N ASN A 43 15.44 -5.79 -4.17
CA ASN A 43 15.97 -5.31 -5.46
C ASN A 43 17.23 -6.05 -5.92
N CYS A 44 17.29 -7.35 -5.72
CA CYS A 44 18.49 -8.15 -6.00
C CYS A 44 18.90 -8.15 -7.48
N MET A 45 17.97 -8.07 -8.41
CA MET A 45 18.26 -8.03 -9.85
C MET A 45 18.82 -6.67 -10.25
N GLN A 46 18.26 -5.56 -9.74
CA GLN A 46 18.76 -4.22 -10.01
C GLN A 46 20.22 -4.08 -9.53
N GLU A 47 20.52 -4.54 -8.30
CA GLU A 47 21.89 -4.51 -7.78
C GLU A 47 22.82 -5.42 -8.58
N SER A 48 22.34 -6.59 -9.02
CA SER A 48 23.11 -7.50 -9.85
C SER A 48 23.45 -6.90 -11.22
N LEU A 49 22.52 -6.18 -11.84
CA LEU A 49 22.77 -5.49 -13.11
C LEU A 49 23.78 -4.35 -12.95
N LYS A 50 23.71 -3.58 -11.86
CA LYS A 50 24.70 -2.52 -11.55
C LYS A 50 26.10 -3.07 -11.38
N GLU A 51 26.23 -4.21 -10.70
CA GLU A 51 27.52 -4.87 -10.44
C GLU A 51 28.02 -5.71 -11.64
N GLY A 52 27.17 -5.97 -12.63
CA GLY A 52 27.48 -6.86 -13.76
C GLY A 52 27.60 -8.34 -13.39
N LYS A 53 27.23 -8.72 -12.17
CA LYS A 53 27.29 -10.08 -11.64
C LYS A 53 26.15 -10.32 -10.65
N VAL A 54 25.80 -11.60 -10.45
CA VAL A 54 24.77 -11.97 -9.49
C VAL A 54 25.17 -11.58 -8.06
N VAL A 55 24.34 -10.77 -7.41
CA VAL A 55 24.52 -10.28 -6.04
C VAL A 55 23.48 -10.93 -5.12
N THR A 56 23.87 -11.22 -3.89
CA THR A 56 22.96 -11.70 -2.83
C THR A 56 22.70 -10.58 -1.83
N LEU A 57 21.45 -10.21 -1.65
CA LEU A 57 21.05 -9.23 -0.63
C LEU A 57 21.19 -9.80 0.78
N PRO A 58 21.56 -8.99 1.77
CA PRO A 58 21.66 -9.44 3.16
C PRO A 58 20.28 -9.77 3.75
N SER A 59 19.26 -9.02 3.38
CA SER A 59 17.87 -9.21 3.82
C SER A 59 16.90 -8.80 2.74
N VAL A 60 15.64 -9.26 2.85
CA VAL A 60 14.51 -8.80 2.04
C VAL A 60 13.35 -8.45 2.97
N ASN A 61 12.65 -7.36 2.66
CA ASN A 61 11.49 -6.90 3.41
C ASN A 61 10.52 -6.20 2.47
N THR A 62 9.45 -6.88 2.07
CA THR A 62 8.41 -6.34 1.20
C THR A 62 7.12 -7.14 1.34
N ILE A 63 5.98 -6.50 1.09
CA ILE A 63 4.67 -7.17 0.99
C ILE A 63 4.50 -7.95 -0.31
N ALA A 64 5.37 -7.75 -1.30
CA ALA A 64 5.39 -8.48 -2.57
C ALA A 64 6.11 -9.83 -2.39
N ASP A 65 5.50 -10.75 -1.66
CA ASP A 65 6.08 -12.03 -1.23
C ASP A 65 6.50 -12.94 -2.40
N GLY A 66 5.77 -12.92 -3.50
CA GLY A 66 6.11 -13.68 -4.72
C GLY A 66 7.43 -13.25 -5.36
N THR A 67 7.88 -12.02 -5.12
CA THR A 67 9.14 -11.44 -5.63
C THR A 67 10.17 -11.17 -4.52
N ALA A 68 9.91 -11.58 -3.29
CA ALA A 68 10.81 -11.38 -2.14
C ALA A 68 12.01 -12.34 -2.17
N VAL A 69 12.88 -12.18 -3.16
CA VAL A 69 14.03 -13.05 -3.43
C VAL A 69 15.33 -12.33 -3.09
N LYS A 70 16.22 -13.00 -2.37
CA LYS A 70 17.54 -12.44 -1.99
C LYS A 70 18.55 -12.44 -3.10
N ARG A 71 18.45 -13.37 -4.04
CA ARG A 71 19.45 -13.61 -5.07
C ARG A 71 18.82 -14.04 -6.37
N PRO A 72 19.17 -13.43 -7.51
CA PRO A 72 18.72 -13.89 -8.81
C PRO A 72 19.30 -15.27 -9.18
N GLY A 73 18.63 -15.97 -10.10
CA GLY A 73 19.14 -17.21 -10.64
C GLY A 73 20.32 -16.98 -11.61
N ASP A 74 21.41 -17.73 -11.46
CA ASP A 74 22.61 -17.60 -12.29
C ASP A 74 22.33 -17.86 -13.78
N LEU A 75 21.43 -18.81 -14.07
CA LEU A 75 21.08 -19.17 -15.43
C LEU A 75 20.25 -18.09 -16.15
N LEU A 76 19.43 -17.35 -15.42
CA LEU A 76 18.52 -16.35 -15.99
C LEU A 76 19.17 -14.97 -16.10
N PHE A 77 20.15 -14.68 -15.28
CA PHE A 77 20.79 -13.37 -15.21
C PHE A 77 21.35 -12.89 -16.57
N PRO A 78 22.07 -13.71 -17.36
CA PRO A 78 22.56 -13.29 -18.67
C PRO A 78 21.45 -12.92 -19.66
N TYR A 79 20.32 -13.62 -19.62
CA TYR A 79 19.17 -13.31 -20.48
C TYR A 79 18.52 -11.97 -20.10
N ILE A 80 18.44 -11.67 -18.81
CA ILE A 80 17.93 -10.40 -18.33
C ILE A 80 18.84 -9.25 -18.71
N GLN A 81 20.17 -9.43 -18.60
CA GLN A 81 21.16 -8.43 -19.05
C GLN A 81 21.00 -8.04 -20.51
N ILE A 82 20.59 -8.97 -21.38
CA ILE A 82 20.45 -8.73 -22.81
C ILE A 82 19.08 -8.14 -23.16
N ASN A 83 18.00 -8.60 -22.50
CA ASN A 83 16.63 -8.35 -22.94
C ASN A 83 15.89 -7.29 -22.14
N VAL A 84 16.39 -6.89 -20.97
CA VAL A 84 15.79 -5.86 -20.13
C VAL A 84 16.58 -4.56 -20.25
N ASP A 85 15.91 -3.50 -20.67
CA ASP A 85 16.56 -2.20 -20.93
C ASP A 85 16.79 -1.40 -19.64
N ASP A 86 15.95 -1.61 -18.60
CA ASP A 86 16.06 -0.89 -17.34
C ASP A 86 15.30 -1.65 -16.23
N ILE A 87 15.66 -1.43 -14.97
CA ILE A 87 14.91 -1.93 -13.81
C ILE A 87 14.62 -0.79 -12.86
N ILE A 88 13.34 -0.66 -12.48
CA ILE A 88 12.89 0.30 -11.47
C ILE A 88 12.39 -0.43 -10.23
N THR A 89 12.48 0.24 -9.09
CA THR A 89 12.03 -0.31 -7.81
C THR A 89 10.81 0.43 -7.31
N ILE A 90 9.89 -0.31 -6.67
CA ILE A 90 8.61 0.19 -6.16
C ILE A 90 8.51 -0.08 -4.66
N GLY A 91 8.10 0.93 -3.90
CA GLY A 91 7.87 0.82 -2.46
C GLY A 91 6.54 0.14 -2.12
N ASP A 92 6.47 -0.52 -0.97
CA ASP A 92 5.26 -1.21 -0.50
C ASP A 92 4.04 -0.27 -0.38
N SER A 93 4.26 0.99 -0.01
CA SER A 93 3.19 1.99 0.03
C SER A 93 2.54 2.26 -1.33
N GLU A 94 3.31 2.15 -2.41
CA GLU A 94 2.81 2.33 -3.77
C GLU A 94 2.04 1.10 -4.25
N LEU A 95 2.43 -0.10 -3.80
CA LEU A 95 1.68 -1.33 -4.05
C LEU A 95 0.32 -1.31 -3.38
N ILE A 96 0.22 -0.81 -2.14
CA ILE A 96 -1.05 -0.62 -1.44
C ILE A 96 -1.98 0.29 -2.23
N VAL A 97 -1.46 1.40 -2.76
CA VAL A 97 -2.24 2.31 -3.60
C VAL A 97 -2.69 1.64 -4.90
N ALA A 98 -1.79 0.91 -5.57
CA ALA A 98 -2.11 0.18 -6.79
C ALA A 98 -3.17 -0.91 -6.55
N PHE A 99 -3.12 -1.60 -5.41
CA PHE A 99 -4.14 -2.57 -5.03
C PHE A 99 -5.53 -1.94 -4.94
N LEU A 100 -5.66 -0.83 -4.23
CA LEU A 100 -6.94 -0.12 -4.14
C LEU A 100 -7.43 0.35 -5.52
N ASP A 101 -6.53 0.87 -6.36
CA ASP A 101 -6.89 1.30 -7.71
C ASP A 101 -7.46 0.14 -8.54
N MET A 102 -6.84 -1.05 -8.45
CA MET A 102 -7.32 -2.25 -9.14
C MET A 102 -8.67 -2.72 -8.63
N VAL A 103 -8.87 -2.76 -7.32
CA VAL A 103 -10.14 -3.18 -6.71
C VAL A 103 -11.25 -2.17 -7.00
N GLU A 104 -11.00 -0.88 -6.80
CA GLU A 104 -12.02 0.16 -6.92
C GLU A 104 -12.39 0.47 -8.38
N ASN A 105 -11.42 0.54 -9.29
CA ASN A 105 -11.66 0.98 -10.66
C ASN A 105 -11.82 -0.18 -11.65
N HIS A 106 -11.09 -1.28 -11.44
CA HIS A 106 -11.06 -2.42 -12.37
C HIS A 106 -11.80 -3.66 -11.86
N LYS A 107 -12.18 -3.69 -10.57
CA LYS A 107 -12.85 -4.85 -9.91
C LYS A 107 -12.01 -6.13 -10.00
N MET A 108 -10.70 -5.97 -9.95
CA MET A 108 -9.74 -7.07 -10.07
C MET A 108 -8.93 -7.21 -8.77
N ILE A 109 -8.77 -8.44 -8.33
CA ILE A 109 -7.88 -8.80 -7.22
C ILE A 109 -6.62 -9.39 -7.83
N VAL A 110 -5.49 -8.73 -7.60
CA VAL A 110 -4.17 -9.13 -8.08
C VAL A 110 -3.24 -9.22 -6.87
N GLU A 111 -2.39 -10.23 -6.81
CA GLU A 111 -1.41 -10.36 -5.74
C GLU A 111 -0.38 -9.21 -5.75
N ASN A 112 0.24 -8.93 -4.60
CA ASN A 112 1.13 -7.78 -4.46
C ASN A 112 2.28 -7.78 -5.46
N SER A 113 2.85 -8.94 -5.77
CA SER A 113 3.92 -9.06 -6.77
C SER A 113 3.45 -8.72 -8.18
N GLY A 114 2.23 -9.11 -8.54
CA GLY A 114 1.62 -8.78 -9.84
C GLY A 114 1.27 -7.30 -10.00
N LEU A 115 1.16 -6.55 -8.90
CA LEU A 115 0.86 -5.12 -8.91
C LEU A 115 2.08 -4.22 -9.14
N LEU A 116 3.29 -4.76 -9.06
CA LEU A 116 4.53 -4.02 -9.27
C LEU A 116 4.50 -3.24 -10.58
N THR A 117 4.07 -3.87 -11.67
CA THR A 117 4.01 -3.25 -13.00
C THR A 117 2.98 -2.13 -13.11
N VAL A 118 1.87 -2.21 -12.38
CA VAL A 118 0.86 -1.14 -12.31
C VAL A 118 1.37 0.04 -11.51
N ALA A 119 1.95 -0.21 -10.33
CA ALA A 119 2.53 0.83 -9.49
C ALA A 119 3.66 1.58 -10.23
N ALA A 120 4.44 0.87 -11.03
CA ALA A 120 5.53 1.41 -11.83
C ALA A 120 5.09 2.46 -12.86
N LEU A 121 3.85 2.45 -13.32
CA LEU A 121 3.37 3.40 -14.33
C LEU A 121 3.50 4.86 -13.89
N LYS A 122 3.48 5.14 -12.60
CA LYS A 122 3.66 6.48 -12.04
C LYS A 122 5.09 7.02 -12.22
N HIS A 123 6.07 6.14 -12.33
CA HIS A 123 7.49 6.47 -12.49
C HIS A 123 7.91 6.56 -13.96
N LEU A 124 7.04 6.17 -14.88
CA LEU A 124 7.35 6.11 -16.29
C LEU A 124 6.68 7.25 -17.06
N ASN A 125 7.43 7.84 -18.02
CA ASN A 125 6.82 8.77 -18.96
C ASN A 125 6.06 8.00 -20.05
N VAL A 126 4.79 7.73 -19.79
CA VAL A 126 3.91 6.94 -20.66
C VAL A 126 3.08 7.78 -21.63
N LYS A 127 3.21 9.11 -21.60
CA LYS A 127 2.44 10.01 -22.50
C LYS A 127 2.70 9.68 -23.96
N LYS A 128 1.61 9.46 -24.71
CA LYS A 128 1.63 9.12 -26.15
C LYS A 128 2.36 7.80 -26.48
N LYS A 129 2.54 6.90 -25.50
CA LYS A 129 3.15 5.57 -25.68
C LYS A 129 2.09 4.49 -25.49
N LYS A 130 2.28 3.37 -26.18
CA LYS A 130 1.55 2.13 -25.89
C LYS A 130 2.35 1.40 -24.82
N VAL A 131 1.74 1.16 -23.67
CA VAL A 131 2.36 0.46 -22.54
C VAL A 131 1.55 -0.79 -22.26
N VAL A 132 2.22 -1.89 -22.01
CA VAL A 132 1.64 -3.15 -21.55
C VAL A 132 2.22 -3.44 -20.18
N SER A 133 1.35 -3.52 -19.17
CA SER A 133 1.68 -4.00 -17.83
C SER A 133 1.18 -5.43 -17.70
N ILE A 134 2.07 -6.34 -17.35
CA ILE A 134 1.70 -7.74 -17.13
C ILE A 134 1.18 -7.86 -15.71
N LEU A 135 -0.09 -8.23 -15.55
CA LEU A 135 -0.69 -8.57 -14.27
C LEU A 135 -0.55 -10.07 -14.07
N SER A 136 0.24 -10.48 -13.12
CA SER A 136 0.49 -11.89 -12.82
C SER A 136 0.05 -12.23 -11.40
N GLY A 137 -0.56 -13.42 -11.25
CA GLY A 137 -0.93 -13.95 -9.96
C GLY A 137 -2.21 -13.37 -9.33
N GLY A 138 -2.87 -14.18 -8.56
CA GLY A 138 -4.08 -13.85 -7.80
C GLY A 138 -4.11 -14.57 -6.45
N ASN A 139 -2.97 -15.07 -5.98
CA ASN A 139 -2.85 -15.84 -4.74
C ASN A 139 -2.73 -14.89 -3.54
N MET A 140 -3.82 -14.20 -3.23
CA MET A 140 -3.92 -13.32 -2.08
C MET A 140 -4.90 -13.91 -1.06
N ASP A 141 -4.45 -14.03 0.19
CA ASP A 141 -5.34 -14.43 1.27
C ASP A 141 -6.21 -13.25 1.76
N VAL A 142 -7.36 -13.59 2.34
CA VAL A 142 -8.38 -12.60 2.74
C VAL A 142 -7.88 -11.68 3.87
N ILE A 143 -7.03 -12.18 4.77
CA ILE A 143 -6.50 -11.40 5.91
C ILE A 143 -5.52 -10.35 5.40
N THR A 144 -4.61 -10.75 4.52
CA THR A 144 -3.67 -9.83 3.85
C THR A 144 -4.44 -8.78 3.05
N MET A 145 -5.48 -9.19 2.29
CA MET A 145 -6.32 -8.26 1.54
C MET A 145 -6.99 -7.23 2.47
N ALA A 146 -7.60 -7.68 3.57
CA ALA A 146 -8.24 -6.79 4.54
C ALA A 146 -7.25 -5.78 5.11
N SER A 147 -6.04 -6.24 5.47
CA SER A 147 -4.97 -5.37 5.96
C SER A 147 -4.53 -4.33 4.93
N ILE A 148 -4.34 -4.72 3.67
CA ILE A 148 -3.93 -3.79 2.59
C ILE A 148 -5.03 -2.75 2.34
N VAL A 149 -6.29 -3.16 2.28
CA VAL A 149 -7.42 -2.24 2.12
C VAL A 149 -7.44 -1.21 3.24
N GLN A 150 -7.30 -1.67 4.48
CA GLN A 150 -7.28 -0.79 5.64
C GLN A 150 -6.14 0.23 5.59
N HIS A 151 -4.91 -0.23 5.34
CA HIS A 151 -3.76 0.66 5.22
C HIS A 151 -3.91 1.65 4.05
N GLY A 152 -4.46 1.21 2.95
CA GLY A 152 -4.69 2.06 1.81
C GLY A 152 -5.77 3.14 2.05
N LEU A 153 -6.83 2.81 2.78
CA LEU A 153 -7.85 3.80 3.19
C LEU A 153 -7.24 4.86 4.12
N ILE A 154 -6.39 4.44 5.06
CA ILE A 154 -5.66 5.37 5.95
C ILE A 154 -4.69 6.24 5.14
N GLN A 155 -3.93 5.66 4.24
CA GLN A 155 -2.96 6.37 3.41
C GLN A 155 -3.61 7.41 2.47
N ARG A 156 -4.85 7.17 2.05
CA ARG A 156 -5.65 8.09 1.23
C ARG A 156 -6.49 9.06 2.05
N ASP A 157 -6.27 9.13 3.37
CA ASP A 157 -7.09 9.94 4.29
C ASP A 157 -8.60 9.67 4.22
N ARG A 158 -8.98 8.49 3.73
CA ARG A 158 -10.40 8.05 3.72
C ARG A 158 -10.84 7.52 5.07
N VAL A 159 -9.89 7.12 5.89
CA VAL A 159 -10.08 6.78 7.29
C VAL A 159 -8.96 7.43 8.10
N PHE A 160 -9.32 8.18 9.13
CA PHE A 160 -8.34 8.81 10.01
C PHE A 160 -8.86 8.84 11.45
N THR A 161 -7.96 8.93 12.41
CA THR A 161 -8.30 9.07 13.82
C THR A 161 -7.87 10.43 14.33
N VAL A 162 -8.79 11.12 14.97
CA VAL A 162 -8.54 12.39 15.66
C VAL A 162 -8.78 12.22 17.15
N SER A 163 -7.86 12.75 17.97
CA SER A 163 -8.00 12.86 19.43
C SER A 163 -8.33 14.29 19.79
N VAL A 164 -9.36 14.46 20.62
CA VAL A 164 -9.83 15.74 21.12
C VAL A 164 -9.93 15.68 22.64
N LEU A 165 -9.42 16.69 23.34
CA LEU A 165 -9.62 16.84 24.77
C LEU A 165 -10.90 17.64 25.02
N LEU A 166 -11.81 17.07 25.81
CA LEU A 166 -13.10 17.65 26.16
C LEU A 166 -13.19 17.91 27.67
N PRO A 167 -13.94 18.94 28.11
CA PRO A 167 -14.39 19.02 29.49
C PRO A 167 -15.29 17.80 29.83
N ASP A 168 -15.11 17.24 31.02
CA ASP A 168 -15.98 16.13 31.48
C ASP A 168 -17.35 16.66 31.93
N LYS A 169 -18.18 17.00 30.96
CA LYS A 169 -19.52 17.55 31.18
C LYS A 169 -20.55 16.89 30.26
N PRO A 170 -21.77 16.69 30.71
CA PRO A 170 -22.86 16.22 29.85
C PRO A 170 -23.04 17.10 28.62
N GLY A 171 -23.20 16.46 27.47
CA GLY A 171 -23.42 17.13 26.19
C GLY A 171 -22.16 17.45 25.36
N GLU A 172 -20.95 17.43 25.91
CA GLU A 172 -19.73 17.70 25.14
C GLU A 172 -19.48 16.67 24.04
N LEU A 173 -19.69 15.39 24.32
CA LEU A 173 -19.64 14.33 23.32
C LEU A 173 -20.62 14.59 22.17
N ALA A 174 -21.85 14.99 22.51
CA ALA A 174 -22.89 15.26 21.51
C ALA A 174 -22.52 16.44 20.61
N LYS A 175 -21.87 17.49 21.15
CA LYS A 175 -21.37 18.62 20.33
C LYS A 175 -20.37 18.16 19.29
N VAL A 176 -19.39 17.36 19.70
CA VAL A 176 -18.38 16.85 18.77
C VAL A 176 -19.00 15.92 17.72
N ALA A 177 -19.92 15.04 18.13
CA ALA A 177 -20.60 14.16 17.19
C ALA A 177 -21.44 14.96 16.16
N ASN A 178 -22.11 16.02 16.58
CA ASN A 178 -22.87 16.90 15.70
C ASN A 178 -21.95 17.65 14.71
N LEU A 179 -20.75 18.08 15.13
CA LEU A 179 -19.76 18.67 14.23
C LEU A 179 -19.31 17.68 13.15
N MET A 180 -19.03 16.43 13.55
CA MET A 180 -18.69 15.39 12.58
C MET A 180 -19.82 15.18 11.56
N ALA A 181 -21.07 15.10 12.05
CA ALA A 181 -22.24 14.92 11.20
C ALA A 181 -22.48 16.11 10.26
N ALA A 182 -22.30 17.35 10.75
CA ALA A 182 -22.44 18.56 9.94
C ALA A 182 -21.46 18.59 8.76
N GLU A 183 -20.23 18.13 9.00
CA GLU A 183 -19.21 17.96 7.97
C GLU A 183 -19.32 16.64 7.19
N GLN A 184 -20.37 15.87 7.37
CA GLN A 184 -20.59 14.58 6.69
C GLN A 184 -19.52 13.52 7.00
N GLY A 185 -18.80 13.64 8.12
CA GLY A 185 -17.87 12.63 8.61
C GLY A 185 -18.62 11.46 9.24
N ASN A 186 -18.41 10.24 8.72
CA ASN A 186 -19.01 9.04 9.27
C ASN A 186 -18.12 8.47 10.39
N VAL A 187 -18.64 8.43 11.63
CA VAL A 187 -17.90 7.91 12.78
C VAL A 187 -17.92 6.38 12.76
N ILE A 188 -16.74 5.77 12.59
CA ILE A 188 -16.56 4.30 12.58
C ILE A 188 -16.29 3.77 13.98
N LYS A 189 -15.45 4.48 14.75
CA LYS A 189 -15.05 4.07 16.11
C LYS A 189 -14.97 5.30 17.01
N LEU A 190 -15.40 5.13 18.25
CA LEU A 190 -15.35 6.18 19.25
C LEU A 190 -14.84 5.59 20.55
N GLU A 191 -13.79 6.19 21.11
CA GLU A 191 -13.20 5.82 22.38
C GLU A 191 -13.24 7.02 23.32
N HIS A 192 -13.91 6.88 24.43
CA HIS A 192 -14.05 7.91 25.46
C HIS A 192 -13.23 7.52 26.69
N ASN A 193 -12.07 8.12 26.86
CA ASN A 193 -11.14 7.79 27.94
C ASN A 193 -11.15 8.85 29.04
N GLN A 194 -11.76 8.49 30.19
CA GLN A 194 -11.90 9.37 31.34
C GLN A 194 -10.68 9.37 32.26
N PHE A 195 -9.71 8.47 32.06
CA PHE A 195 -8.58 8.28 32.99
C PHE A 195 -7.26 8.91 32.50
N VAL A 196 -7.31 9.79 31.53
CA VAL A 196 -6.10 10.46 30.98
C VAL A 196 -5.52 11.48 31.94
N SER A 197 -6.32 12.03 32.85
CA SER A 197 -5.87 12.99 33.85
C SER A 197 -6.39 12.64 35.25
N ILE A 198 -5.53 12.79 36.27
CA ILE A 198 -5.91 12.66 37.69
C ILE A 198 -6.94 13.73 38.07
N ASN A 199 -6.89 14.88 37.42
CA ASN A 199 -7.86 15.96 37.63
C ASN A 199 -9.03 15.82 36.67
N ARG A 200 -10.10 15.11 37.09
CA ARG A 200 -11.33 14.87 36.32
C ARG A 200 -11.99 16.13 35.76
N ASN A 201 -11.77 17.28 36.38
CA ASN A 201 -12.31 18.57 35.92
C ASN A 201 -11.56 19.15 34.72
N ALA A 202 -10.41 18.57 34.34
CA ALA A 202 -9.53 19.19 33.37
C ALA A 202 -9.77 18.75 31.93
N ALA A 203 -9.85 17.45 31.67
CA ALA A 203 -10.11 16.96 30.31
C ALA A 203 -10.31 15.42 30.24
N VAL A 204 -11.20 15.02 29.36
CA VAL A 204 -11.38 13.65 28.90
C VAL A 204 -10.87 13.55 27.47
N GLU A 205 -10.14 12.50 27.14
CA GLU A 205 -9.72 12.25 25.75
C GLU A 205 -10.83 11.51 25.00
N LEU A 206 -11.27 12.11 23.92
CA LEU A 206 -12.16 11.49 22.95
C LEU A 206 -11.36 11.17 21.68
N ARG A 207 -11.20 9.89 21.36
CA ARG A 207 -10.62 9.44 20.10
C ARG A 207 -11.72 9.02 19.16
N ILE A 208 -11.73 9.60 17.98
CA ILE A 208 -12.77 9.37 16.98
C ILE A 208 -12.08 8.92 15.71
N THR A 209 -12.43 7.71 15.23
CA THR A 209 -12.04 7.26 13.90
C THR A 209 -13.17 7.57 12.94
N VAL A 210 -12.85 8.32 11.90
CA VAL A 210 -13.81 8.90 10.96
C VAL A 210 -13.51 8.40 9.55
N GLU A 211 -14.55 8.00 8.83
CA GLU A 211 -14.52 7.83 7.39
C GLU A 211 -14.75 9.18 6.69
N ALA A 212 -13.90 9.49 5.72
CA ALA A 212 -13.93 10.72 4.94
C ALA A 212 -13.78 10.42 3.43
N PHE A 213 -13.99 11.44 2.61
CA PHE A 213 -13.86 11.33 1.15
C PHE A 213 -12.41 11.61 0.65
N GLY A 214 -11.44 11.69 1.57
CA GLY A 214 -10.03 11.96 1.27
C GLY A 214 -9.50 13.18 2.02
N THR A 215 -8.31 13.63 1.62
CA THR A 215 -7.52 14.64 2.34
C THR A 215 -8.26 15.96 2.55
N ASP A 216 -8.91 16.47 1.53
CA ASP A 216 -9.63 17.77 1.63
C ASP A 216 -10.79 17.69 2.62
N HIS A 217 -11.54 16.58 2.59
CA HIS A 217 -12.65 16.37 3.51
C HIS A 217 -12.15 16.16 4.96
N LYS A 218 -11.09 15.37 5.16
CA LYS A 218 -10.43 15.24 6.46
C LYS A 218 -10.04 16.63 7.01
N ASN A 219 -9.42 17.47 6.18
CA ASN A 219 -8.97 18.80 6.59
C ASN A 219 -10.15 19.70 7.00
N LYS A 220 -11.28 19.66 6.28
CA LYS A 220 -12.51 20.37 6.66
C LYS A 220 -13.02 19.94 8.04
N ILE A 221 -13.09 18.64 8.28
CA ILE A 221 -13.53 18.11 9.59
C ILE A 221 -12.59 18.58 10.71
N VAL A 222 -11.29 18.53 10.50
CA VAL A 222 -10.29 18.96 11.49
C VAL A 222 -10.41 20.47 11.75
N GLU A 223 -10.66 21.27 10.71
CA GLU A 223 -10.81 22.72 10.85
C GLU A 223 -12.11 23.10 11.58
N ALA A 224 -13.24 22.45 11.28
CA ALA A 224 -14.49 22.64 12.01
C ALA A 224 -14.35 22.38 13.52
N LEU A 225 -13.56 21.38 13.89
CA LEU A 225 -13.21 21.14 15.30
C LEU A 225 -12.42 22.29 15.92
N LYS A 226 -11.46 22.86 15.18
CA LYS A 226 -10.66 24.00 15.67
C LYS A 226 -11.50 25.26 15.80
N GLU A 227 -12.36 25.55 14.83
CA GLU A 227 -13.28 26.70 14.85
C GLU A 227 -14.25 26.62 16.01
N ALA A 228 -14.67 25.41 16.40
CA ALA A 228 -15.47 25.17 17.59
C ALA A 228 -14.70 25.26 18.91
N GLY A 229 -13.39 25.63 18.87
CA GLY A 229 -12.55 25.85 20.04
C GLY A 229 -11.84 24.58 20.58
N TYR A 230 -11.96 23.45 19.88
CA TYR A 230 -11.24 22.24 20.25
C TYR A 230 -9.80 22.27 19.73
N ARG A 231 -8.93 21.40 20.30
CA ARG A 231 -7.54 21.21 19.86
C ARG A 231 -7.36 19.80 19.33
N PRO A 232 -7.82 19.51 18.10
CA PRO A 232 -7.72 18.18 17.53
C PRO A 232 -6.26 17.81 17.26
N LYS A 233 -5.90 16.56 17.60
CA LYS A 233 -4.62 15.96 17.26
C LYS A 233 -4.88 14.76 16.38
N LEU A 234 -4.27 14.72 15.19
CA LEU A 234 -4.29 13.51 14.37
C LEU A 234 -3.45 12.43 15.05
N VAL A 235 -4.08 11.28 15.26
CA VAL A 235 -3.43 10.11 15.82
C VAL A 235 -3.01 9.23 14.65
N LYS A 236 -1.73 8.84 14.60
CA LYS A 236 -1.29 7.83 13.63
C LYS A 236 -2.03 6.54 13.97
N SER A 237 -2.96 6.16 13.12
CA SER A 237 -3.67 4.90 13.24
C SER A 237 -2.67 3.77 13.02
N LYS A 238 -2.42 2.98 14.06
CA LYS A 238 -1.59 1.77 13.91
C LYS A 238 -2.39 0.67 13.22
N ASN A 239 -3.65 0.49 13.60
CA ASN A 239 -4.64 -0.36 12.95
C ASN A 239 -6.04 0.05 13.40
N ILE A 240 -7.07 -0.08 12.55
CA ILE A 240 -8.47 0.20 12.94
C ILE A 240 -8.98 -0.85 13.94
N TYR A 241 -8.34 -2.02 13.98
CA TYR A 241 -8.71 -3.17 14.82
C TYR A 241 -7.75 -3.41 15.99
N ASP A 242 -6.84 -2.48 16.31
CA ASP A 242 -6.09 -2.55 17.57
C ASP A 242 -7.11 -2.38 18.71
N VAL A 243 -7.53 -3.53 19.25
CA VAL A 243 -8.41 -3.66 20.42
C VAL A 243 -7.55 -3.59 21.67
#